data_5014a610ccf1819d166949f9626fa90d
#
_entry.id   5014a610ccf1819d166949f9626fa90d
#
_cell.length_a   1.000
_cell.length_b   1.000
_cell.length_c   1.000
_cell.angle_alpha   90.00
_cell.angle_beta   90.00
_cell.angle_gamma   90.00
#
_symmetry.space_group_name_H-M   'P 1'
#
loop_
_entity.id
_entity.type
_entity.pdbx_description
1 polymer ?
#
loop_
_entity_poly.entity_id
_entity_poly.type
_entity_poly.pdbx_seq_one_letter_code
_entity_poly.pdbx_strand_id
1 'polypeptide(L)'
;MENSNTHFVYQQPAIEFVTVAVQLCIYLEKVAEYEREDFLDKILSILPLLYLKARLVPKSELELDGYTEQFVTEQEYEAVRQSIAAQLGSDDTYLEVYMEDMRYSDEPITAFISENIADIYQEMKDLACNYQTQNESVMNDALVACLEAFEQHWGQKLLNVLRPLHALSLSNDEWSETQYFFSSYC
;
A
#
# COMPACT_ATOMS: atom_id res chain seq x y z
N MET A 1 35.60 -0.17 18.74
CA MET A 1 34.19 -0.26 18.32
C MET A 1 34.24 -0.50 16.82
N GLU A 2 34.14 -1.75 16.43
CA GLU A 2 34.12 -2.13 15.04
C GLU A 2 32.80 -1.59 14.45
N ASN A 3 32.91 -0.59 13.56
CA ASN A 3 31.86 -0.31 12.60
C ASN A 3 31.82 -1.54 11.65
N SER A 4 31.01 -2.54 11.97
CA SER A 4 30.59 -3.50 11.01
C SER A 4 29.82 -2.70 9.94
N ASN A 5 30.42 -2.53 8.77
CA ASN A 5 29.81 -1.90 7.61
C ASN A 5 28.71 -2.85 7.11
N THR A 6 27.57 -2.86 7.83
CA THR A 6 26.41 -3.69 7.47
C THR A 6 25.85 -3.12 6.19
N HIS A 7 25.72 -3.96 5.16
CA HIS A 7 25.17 -3.58 3.87
C HIS A 7 23.82 -2.85 4.06
N PHE A 8 23.56 -1.86 3.22
CA PHE A 8 22.37 -1.00 3.30
C PHE A 8 21.07 -1.79 3.49
N VAL A 9 20.91 -2.89 2.75
CA VAL A 9 19.72 -3.75 2.80
C VAL A 9 19.47 -4.42 4.17
N TYR A 10 20.50 -4.53 5.01
CA TYR A 10 20.38 -5.11 6.36
C TYR A 10 20.31 -4.04 7.46
N GLN A 11 20.29 -2.77 7.10
CA GLN A 11 20.07 -1.71 8.08
C GLN A 11 18.65 -1.76 8.61
N GLN A 12 18.47 -1.43 9.88
CA GLN A 12 17.17 -1.53 10.56
C GLN A 12 16.02 -0.84 9.79
N PRO A 13 16.15 0.39 9.26
CA PRO A 13 15.06 1.02 8.54
C PRO A 13 14.64 0.26 7.27
N ALA A 14 15.60 -0.32 6.54
CA ALA A 14 15.32 -1.12 5.34
C ALA A 14 14.57 -2.41 5.71
N ILE A 15 15.06 -3.14 6.72
CA ILE A 15 14.40 -4.37 7.22
C ILE A 15 12.98 -4.08 7.71
N GLU A 16 12.78 -3.01 8.45
CA GLU A 16 11.47 -2.63 8.97
C GLU A 16 10.49 -2.29 7.84
N PHE A 17 10.94 -1.54 6.82
CA PHE A 17 10.13 -1.23 5.65
C PHE A 17 9.73 -2.49 4.89
N VAL A 18 10.70 -3.34 4.54
CA VAL A 18 10.43 -4.60 3.81
C VAL A 18 9.53 -5.52 4.63
N THR A 19 9.68 -5.56 5.96
CA THR A 19 8.79 -6.35 6.81
C THR A 19 7.34 -5.89 6.70
N VAL A 20 7.09 -4.57 6.73
CA VAL A 20 5.73 -4.03 6.55
C VAL A 20 5.21 -4.29 5.14
N ALA A 21 6.06 -4.15 4.11
CA ALA A 21 5.71 -4.46 2.73
C ALA A 21 5.24 -5.92 2.56
N VAL A 22 6.01 -6.88 3.11
CA VAL A 22 5.66 -8.30 3.10
C VAL A 22 4.34 -8.56 3.84
N GLN A 23 4.13 -7.94 5.01
CA GLN A 23 2.89 -8.10 5.76
C GLN A 23 1.67 -7.56 5.00
N LEU A 24 1.82 -6.42 4.30
CA LEU A 24 0.78 -5.88 3.42
C LEU A 24 0.43 -6.88 2.30
N CYS A 25 1.43 -7.45 1.62
CA CYS A 25 1.21 -8.42 0.55
C CYS A 25 0.45 -9.65 1.05
N ILE A 26 0.90 -10.27 2.15
CA ILE A 26 0.24 -11.44 2.76
C ILE A 26 -1.21 -11.12 3.13
N TYR A 27 -1.46 -9.92 3.63
CA TYR A 27 -2.78 -9.47 4.01
C TYR A 27 -3.70 -9.29 2.79
N LEU A 28 -3.22 -8.59 1.75
CA LEU A 28 -4.01 -8.31 0.55
C LEU A 28 -4.32 -9.57 -0.27
N GLU A 29 -3.43 -10.55 -0.29
CA GLU A 29 -3.65 -11.85 -0.94
C GLU A 29 -4.79 -12.67 -0.29
N LYS A 30 -5.19 -12.30 0.93
CA LYS A 30 -6.25 -12.96 1.69
C LYS A 30 -7.46 -12.07 1.96
N VAL A 31 -7.54 -10.92 1.33
CA VAL A 31 -8.56 -9.93 1.64
C VAL A 31 -9.99 -10.47 1.48
N ALA A 32 -10.21 -11.41 0.58
CA ALA A 32 -11.50 -12.07 0.39
C ALA A 32 -11.96 -12.94 1.59
N GLU A 33 -11.06 -13.25 2.53
CA GLU A 33 -11.36 -14.05 3.73
C GLU A 33 -11.83 -13.18 4.92
N TYR A 34 -11.71 -11.84 4.82
CA TYR A 34 -12.02 -10.92 5.91
C TYR A 34 -13.38 -10.27 5.70
N GLU A 35 -14.01 -9.90 6.83
CA GLU A 35 -15.17 -9.01 6.82
C GLU A 35 -14.74 -7.58 6.47
N ARG A 36 -15.66 -6.79 5.90
CA ARG A 36 -15.38 -5.43 5.45
C ARG A 36 -14.83 -4.52 6.56
N GLU A 37 -15.37 -4.61 7.77
CA GLU A 37 -14.95 -3.81 8.92
C GLU A 37 -13.51 -4.15 9.32
N ASP A 38 -13.18 -5.43 9.42
CA ASP A 38 -11.82 -5.91 9.69
C ASP A 38 -10.83 -5.45 8.60
N PHE A 39 -11.29 -5.46 7.34
CA PHE A 39 -10.50 -4.96 6.22
C PHE A 39 -10.19 -3.46 6.38
N LEU A 40 -11.19 -2.63 6.66
CA LEU A 40 -11.01 -1.18 6.81
C LEU A 40 -10.09 -0.84 7.98
N ASP A 41 -10.27 -1.45 9.14
CA ASP A 41 -9.43 -1.24 10.32
C ASP A 41 -7.98 -1.61 10.06
N LYS A 42 -7.77 -2.77 9.42
CA LYS A 42 -6.43 -3.28 9.17
C LYS A 42 -5.69 -2.47 8.13
N ILE A 43 -6.34 -2.14 7.00
CA ILE A 43 -5.71 -1.38 5.93
C ILE A 43 -5.37 0.04 6.39
N LEU A 44 -6.23 0.69 7.18
CA LEU A 44 -5.98 2.00 7.78
C LEU A 44 -4.84 2.00 8.81
N SER A 45 -4.51 0.84 9.37
CA SER A 45 -3.34 0.69 10.24
C SER A 45 -2.05 0.44 9.45
N ILE A 46 -2.11 -0.38 8.40
CA ILE A 46 -0.91 -0.80 7.65
C ILE A 46 -0.43 0.30 6.71
N LEU A 47 -1.32 0.97 5.95
CA LEU A 47 -0.90 1.96 4.96
C LEU A 47 -0.13 3.15 5.58
N PRO A 48 -0.58 3.80 6.67
CA PRO A 48 0.20 4.86 7.31
C PRO A 48 1.55 4.36 7.84
N LEU A 49 1.59 3.14 8.37
CA LEU A 49 2.84 2.53 8.83
C LEU A 49 3.80 2.29 7.66
N LEU A 50 3.31 1.79 6.52
CA LEU A 50 4.10 1.61 5.31
C LEU A 50 4.70 2.94 4.83
N TYR A 51 3.87 3.99 4.76
CA TYR A 51 4.31 5.33 4.39
C TYR A 51 5.41 5.84 5.32
N LEU A 52 5.21 5.73 6.63
CA LEU A 52 6.21 6.14 7.62
C LEU A 52 7.52 5.37 7.45
N LYS A 53 7.45 4.05 7.27
CA LYS A 53 8.65 3.21 7.12
C LYS A 53 9.39 3.53 5.84
N ALA A 54 8.71 3.75 4.71
CA ALA A 54 9.34 4.20 3.46
C ALA A 54 10.11 5.52 3.66
N ARG A 55 9.52 6.48 4.38
CA ARG A 55 10.14 7.79 4.67
C ARG A 55 11.38 7.71 5.54
N LEU A 56 11.53 6.66 6.32
CA LEU A 56 12.66 6.48 7.25
C LEU A 56 13.84 5.71 6.63
N VAL A 57 13.66 5.08 5.48
CA VAL A 57 14.75 4.40 4.77
C VAL A 57 15.71 5.47 4.21
N PRO A 58 17.00 5.43 4.54
CA PRO A 58 17.96 6.36 3.97
C PRO A 58 18.14 6.11 2.47
N LYS A 59 18.57 7.13 1.73
CA LYS A 59 18.86 6.99 0.29
C LYS A 59 20.11 6.14 0.09
N SER A 60 20.07 5.30 -0.95
CA SER A 60 21.19 4.52 -1.47
C SER A 60 21.32 4.74 -2.98
N GLU A 61 22.44 4.33 -3.54
CA GLU A 61 22.70 4.36 -4.98
C GLU A 61 22.53 2.96 -5.56
N LEU A 62 22.23 2.89 -6.86
CA LEU A 62 22.17 1.62 -7.59
C LEU A 62 23.55 0.97 -7.62
N GLU A 63 23.61 -0.34 -7.46
CA GLU A 63 24.83 -1.14 -7.52
C GLU A 63 24.96 -1.90 -8.85
N LEU A 64 23.83 -2.13 -9.53
CA LEU A 64 23.74 -2.75 -10.83
C LEU A 64 23.20 -1.73 -11.86
N ASP A 65 22.78 -2.22 -13.02
CA ASP A 65 22.23 -1.38 -14.10
C ASP A 65 20.79 -0.86 -13.83
N GLY A 66 20.28 -1.02 -12.59
CA GLY A 66 18.95 -0.57 -12.19
C GLY A 66 17.81 -1.46 -12.67
N TYR A 67 18.12 -2.61 -13.29
CA TYR A 67 17.07 -3.57 -13.66
C TYR A 67 16.69 -4.43 -12.47
N THR A 68 15.41 -4.36 -12.12
CA THR A 68 14.79 -5.26 -11.14
C THR A 68 13.75 -6.12 -11.82
N GLU A 69 13.65 -7.38 -11.42
CA GLU A 69 12.67 -8.30 -11.99
C GLU A 69 11.27 -7.97 -11.44
N GLN A 70 10.28 -7.94 -12.34
CA GLN A 70 8.87 -7.82 -11.99
C GLN A 70 8.28 -9.21 -11.87
N PHE A 71 7.69 -9.52 -10.74
CA PHE A 71 7.15 -10.84 -10.42
C PHE A 71 5.64 -10.87 -10.48
N VAL A 72 4.98 -9.74 -10.23
CA VAL A 72 3.52 -9.69 -10.19
C VAL A 72 2.96 -9.84 -11.60
N THR A 73 2.20 -10.90 -11.79
CA THR A 73 1.47 -11.15 -13.05
C THR A 73 0.19 -10.31 -13.08
N GLU A 74 -0.32 -10.05 -14.31
CA GLU A 74 -1.62 -9.39 -14.49
C GLU A 74 -2.76 -10.13 -13.74
N GLN A 75 -2.68 -11.45 -13.70
CA GLN A 75 -3.67 -12.28 -13.00
C GLN A 75 -3.62 -12.07 -11.48
N GLU A 76 -2.44 -11.99 -10.88
CA GLU A 76 -2.27 -11.73 -9.44
C GLU A 76 -2.72 -10.32 -9.07
N TYR A 77 -2.33 -9.34 -9.87
CA TYR A 77 -2.76 -7.95 -9.73
C TYR A 77 -4.31 -7.85 -9.75
N GLU A 78 -4.94 -8.41 -10.79
CA GLU A 78 -6.40 -8.38 -10.93
C GLU A 78 -7.12 -9.15 -9.82
N ALA A 79 -6.58 -10.26 -9.33
CA ALA A 79 -7.16 -11.00 -8.22
C ALA A 79 -7.21 -10.15 -6.94
N VAL A 80 -6.13 -9.45 -6.62
CA VAL A 80 -6.08 -8.55 -5.47
C VAL A 80 -7.03 -7.37 -5.67
N ARG A 81 -6.97 -6.70 -6.82
CA ARG A 81 -7.84 -5.56 -7.15
C ARG A 81 -9.32 -5.92 -7.02
N GLN A 82 -9.74 -7.03 -7.63
CA GLN A 82 -11.13 -7.49 -7.60
C GLN A 82 -11.59 -7.87 -6.19
N SER A 83 -10.72 -8.48 -5.40
CA SER A 83 -11.04 -8.83 -4.01
C SER A 83 -11.25 -7.58 -3.14
N ILE A 84 -10.44 -6.54 -3.32
CA ILE A 84 -10.62 -5.25 -2.64
C ILE A 84 -11.91 -4.56 -3.13
N ALA A 85 -12.12 -4.51 -4.44
CA ALA A 85 -13.34 -3.93 -5.02
C ALA A 85 -14.62 -4.62 -4.50
N ALA A 86 -14.58 -5.93 -4.32
CA ALA A 86 -15.70 -6.69 -3.74
C ALA A 86 -15.96 -6.32 -2.27
N GLN A 87 -14.93 -6.04 -1.47
CA GLN A 87 -15.05 -5.56 -0.10
C GLN A 87 -15.69 -4.17 -0.01
N LEU A 88 -15.31 -3.29 -0.93
CA LEU A 88 -15.77 -1.90 -0.92
C LEU A 88 -17.11 -1.69 -1.64
N GLY A 89 -17.43 -2.51 -2.65
CA GLY A 89 -18.67 -2.42 -3.41
C GLY A 89 -18.81 -1.06 -4.11
N SER A 90 -19.92 -0.36 -3.86
CA SER A 90 -20.18 0.98 -4.43
C SER A 90 -19.23 2.06 -3.89
N ASP A 91 -18.56 1.82 -2.77
CA ASP A 91 -17.68 2.78 -2.12
C ASP A 91 -16.23 2.69 -2.60
N ASP A 92 -15.96 1.84 -3.61
CA ASP A 92 -14.65 1.70 -4.23
C ASP A 92 -14.21 2.96 -5.00
N THR A 93 -15.17 3.84 -5.36
CA THR A 93 -14.90 5.04 -6.13
C THR A 93 -14.72 6.28 -5.24
N TYR A 94 -13.76 7.13 -5.59
CA TYR A 94 -13.59 8.44 -4.97
C TYR A 94 -13.17 9.50 -6.00
N LEU A 95 -13.26 10.76 -5.62
CA LEU A 95 -12.79 11.89 -6.45
C LEU A 95 -11.35 12.22 -6.07
N GLU A 96 -10.45 12.10 -7.04
CA GLU A 96 -9.04 12.44 -6.85
C GLU A 96 -8.84 13.95 -6.82
N VAL A 97 -8.12 14.47 -5.83
CA VAL A 97 -8.07 15.90 -5.51
C VAL A 97 -6.74 16.55 -5.88
N TYR A 98 -5.68 15.75 -6.12
CA TYR A 98 -4.33 16.25 -6.39
C TYR A 98 -3.71 15.58 -7.63
N MET A 99 -4.10 16.07 -8.81
CA MET A 99 -3.40 15.75 -10.06
C MET A 99 -2.84 17.04 -10.67
N GLU A 100 -1.64 16.98 -11.26
CA GLU A 100 -1.04 18.14 -11.91
C GLU A 100 -1.95 18.71 -13.01
N ASP A 101 -2.69 17.85 -13.69
CA ASP A 101 -3.63 18.22 -14.76
C ASP A 101 -4.90 18.92 -14.25
N MET A 102 -5.24 18.84 -12.95
CA MET A 102 -6.37 19.59 -12.37
C MET A 102 -6.19 21.11 -12.40
N ARG A 103 -4.99 21.60 -12.70
CA ARG A 103 -4.77 23.03 -12.96
C ARG A 103 -5.43 23.51 -14.26
N TYR A 104 -5.80 22.57 -15.13
CA TYR A 104 -6.33 22.85 -16.47
C TYR A 104 -7.73 22.28 -16.71
N SER A 105 -8.30 21.54 -15.76
CA SER A 105 -9.62 20.94 -15.84
C SER A 105 -10.41 21.20 -14.56
N ASP A 106 -11.62 21.74 -14.69
CA ASP A 106 -12.57 21.93 -13.59
C ASP A 106 -13.36 20.65 -13.26
N GLU A 107 -13.10 19.52 -13.97
CA GLU A 107 -13.80 18.26 -13.73
C GLU A 107 -12.96 17.36 -12.83
N PRO A 108 -13.54 16.88 -11.70
CA PRO A 108 -12.87 15.93 -10.83
C PRO A 108 -12.71 14.58 -11.54
N ILE A 109 -11.54 13.96 -11.37
CA ILE A 109 -11.24 12.64 -11.92
C ILE A 109 -11.72 11.59 -10.93
N THR A 110 -12.51 10.64 -11.42
CA THR A 110 -12.90 9.45 -10.63
C THR A 110 -11.76 8.47 -10.61
N ALA A 111 -11.37 8.04 -9.40
CA ALA A 111 -10.38 7.00 -9.17
C ALA A 111 -10.97 5.86 -8.33
N PHE A 112 -10.30 4.71 -8.33
CA PHE A 112 -10.71 3.53 -7.59
C PHE A 112 -9.72 3.24 -6.44
N ILE A 113 -10.27 3.01 -5.24
CA ILE A 113 -9.46 2.64 -4.06
C ILE A 113 -8.75 1.30 -4.33
N SER A 114 -9.49 0.34 -4.91
CA SER A 114 -8.96 -0.99 -5.24
C SER A 114 -7.78 -0.94 -6.20
N GLU A 115 -7.82 -0.10 -7.25
CA GLU A 115 -6.71 0.07 -8.18
C GLU A 115 -5.48 0.65 -7.50
N ASN A 116 -5.65 1.73 -6.75
CA ASN A 116 -4.53 2.36 -6.07
C ASN A 116 -3.87 1.45 -5.02
N ILE A 117 -4.66 0.63 -4.30
CA ILE A 117 -4.09 -0.35 -3.36
C ILE A 117 -3.41 -1.50 -4.12
N ALA A 118 -3.96 -1.94 -5.27
CA ALA A 118 -3.34 -2.97 -6.09
C ALA A 118 -2.01 -2.49 -6.72
N ASP A 119 -1.91 -1.22 -7.10
CA ASP A 119 -0.65 -0.62 -7.55
C ASP A 119 0.40 -0.61 -6.43
N ILE A 120 0.00 -0.25 -5.20
CA ILE A 120 0.89 -0.34 -4.03
C ILE A 120 1.30 -1.79 -3.77
N TYR A 121 0.36 -2.74 -3.87
CA TYR A 121 0.64 -4.17 -3.72
C TYR A 121 1.69 -4.64 -4.71
N GLN A 122 1.58 -4.27 -5.98
CA GLN A 122 2.55 -4.64 -7.02
C GLN A 122 3.96 -4.21 -6.65
N GLU A 123 4.14 -2.95 -6.28
CA GLU A 123 5.44 -2.42 -5.85
C GLU A 123 6.01 -3.16 -4.64
N MET A 124 5.17 -3.43 -3.63
CA MET A 124 5.58 -4.14 -2.42
C MET A 124 5.90 -5.61 -2.69
N LYS A 125 5.15 -6.27 -3.57
CA LYS A 125 5.36 -7.67 -3.92
C LYS A 125 6.64 -7.86 -4.74
N ASP A 126 6.86 -7.01 -5.73
CA ASP A 126 8.08 -7.04 -6.54
C ASP A 126 9.32 -6.78 -5.67
N LEU A 127 9.26 -5.81 -4.76
CA LEU A 127 10.32 -5.59 -3.75
C LEU A 127 10.56 -6.86 -2.91
N ALA A 128 9.50 -7.44 -2.35
CA ALA A 128 9.61 -8.61 -1.48
C ALA A 128 10.22 -9.82 -2.20
N CYS A 129 9.83 -10.07 -3.46
CA CYS A 129 10.36 -11.15 -4.27
C CYS A 129 11.83 -10.94 -4.61
N ASN A 130 12.25 -9.72 -4.97
CA ASN A 130 13.65 -9.40 -5.19
C ASN A 130 14.50 -9.58 -3.91
N TYR A 131 13.94 -9.26 -2.72
CA TYR A 131 14.61 -9.50 -1.44
C TYR A 131 14.82 -11.00 -1.15
N GLN A 132 13.91 -11.87 -1.59
CA GLN A 132 14.03 -13.33 -1.41
C GLN A 132 15.21 -13.93 -2.19
N THR A 133 15.76 -13.24 -3.17
CA THR A 133 16.95 -13.71 -3.92
C THR A 133 18.19 -13.82 -3.04
N GLN A 134 18.26 -13.09 -1.92
CA GLN A 134 19.40 -12.99 -1.02
C GLN A 134 20.68 -12.47 -1.71
N ASN A 135 20.55 -11.85 -2.87
CA ASN A 135 21.65 -11.16 -3.55
C ASN A 135 21.62 -9.69 -3.12
N GLU A 136 22.64 -9.24 -2.40
CA GLU A 136 22.71 -7.89 -1.80
C GLU A 136 22.51 -6.78 -2.83
N SER A 137 23.14 -6.89 -3.99
CA SER A 137 23.01 -5.87 -5.04
C SER A 137 21.61 -5.85 -5.68
N VAL A 138 20.98 -7.02 -5.87
CA VAL A 138 19.58 -7.10 -6.35
C VAL A 138 18.62 -6.53 -5.30
N MET A 139 18.82 -6.87 -4.04
CA MET A 139 18.02 -6.33 -2.92
C MET A 139 18.17 -4.82 -2.82
N ASN A 140 19.39 -4.29 -2.96
CA ASN A 140 19.67 -2.86 -2.96
C ASN A 140 18.92 -2.15 -4.09
N ASP A 141 19.09 -2.62 -5.31
CA ASP A 141 18.51 -1.97 -6.49
C ASP A 141 16.97 -2.03 -6.47
N ALA A 142 16.40 -3.15 -6.00
CA ALA A 142 14.96 -3.25 -5.79
C ALA A 142 14.44 -2.26 -4.74
N LEU A 143 15.20 -2.06 -3.64
CA LEU A 143 14.83 -1.11 -2.60
C LEU A 143 14.94 0.33 -3.12
N VAL A 144 16.00 0.66 -3.86
CA VAL A 144 16.17 1.99 -4.49
C VAL A 144 15.02 2.26 -5.47
N ALA A 145 14.73 1.33 -6.38
CA ALA A 145 13.64 1.48 -7.36
C ALA A 145 12.27 1.65 -6.69
N CYS A 146 11.98 0.85 -5.65
CA CYS A 146 10.73 0.96 -4.90
C CYS A 146 10.59 2.31 -4.19
N LEU A 147 11.70 2.86 -3.64
CA LEU A 147 11.70 4.17 -2.98
C LEU A 147 11.62 5.33 -3.99
N GLU A 148 12.19 5.21 -5.17
CA GLU A 148 11.99 6.16 -6.26
C GLU A 148 10.53 6.16 -6.73
N ALA A 149 9.93 4.98 -6.89
CA ALA A 149 8.51 4.83 -7.19
C ALA A 149 7.63 5.40 -6.06
N PHE A 150 8.07 5.32 -4.79
CA PHE A 150 7.40 5.99 -3.67
C PHE A 150 7.33 7.50 -3.85
N GLU A 151 8.46 8.12 -4.21
CA GLU A 151 8.52 9.56 -4.40
C GLU A 151 7.67 10.02 -5.62
N GLN A 152 7.58 9.20 -6.67
CA GLN A 152 6.95 9.57 -7.95
C GLN A 152 5.49 9.12 -8.09
N HIS A 153 5.12 7.99 -7.50
CA HIS A 153 3.85 7.31 -7.79
C HIS A 153 3.12 6.80 -6.56
N TRP A 154 3.55 5.68 -5.97
CA TRP A 154 2.71 4.96 -5.02
C TRP A 154 2.56 5.68 -3.67
N GLY A 155 3.48 6.54 -3.29
CA GLY A 155 3.35 7.36 -2.10
C GLY A 155 2.16 8.31 -2.18
N GLN A 156 1.93 8.91 -3.35
CA GLN A 156 0.77 9.77 -3.59
C GLN A 156 -0.54 8.96 -3.63
N LYS A 157 -0.54 7.80 -4.30
CA LYS A 157 -1.70 6.90 -4.33
C LYS A 157 -2.11 6.45 -2.93
N LEU A 158 -1.14 6.12 -2.08
CA LEU A 158 -1.37 5.77 -0.69
C LEU A 158 -2.06 6.91 0.09
N LEU A 159 -1.57 8.14 -0.03
CA LEU A 159 -2.18 9.28 0.63
C LEU A 159 -3.60 9.56 0.12
N ASN A 160 -3.83 9.39 -1.18
CA ASN A 160 -5.13 9.61 -1.80
C ASN A 160 -6.19 8.62 -1.27
N VAL A 161 -5.85 7.35 -1.09
CA VAL A 161 -6.81 6.34 -0.60
C VAL A 161 -7.05 6.40 0.90
N LEU A 162 -6.12 6.93 1.69
CA LEU A 162 -6.32 7.05 3.15
C LEU A 162 -7.53 7.88 3.52
N ARG A 163 -7.79 8.95 2.79
CA ARG A 163 -8.91 9.85 3.08
C ARG A 163 -10.28 9.18 2.88
N PRO A 164 -10.60 8.59 1.73
CA PRO A 164 -11.87 7.89 1.55
C PRO A 164 -12.00 6.67 2.47
N LEU A 165 -10.94 5.88 2.68
CA LEU A 165 -10.96 4.75 3.62
C LEU A 165 -11.29 5.19 5.05
N HIS A 166 -10.70 6.30 5.51
CA HIS A 166 -11.03 6.86 6.84
C HIS A 166 -12.49 7.29 6.93
N ALA A 167 -13.04 7.92 5.90
CA ALA A 167 -14.45 8.30 5.88
C ALA A 167 -15.37 7.07 5.94
N LEU A 168 -15.00 5.98 5.23
CA LEU A 168 -15.76 4.73 5.24
C LEU A 168 -15.75 4.03 6.61
N SER A 169 -14.63 4.04 7.32
CA SER A 169 -14.56 3.43 8.65
C SER A 169 -15.49 4.11 9.66
N LEU A 170 -15.62 5.44 9.59
CA LEU A 170 -16.50 6.20 10.49
C LEU A 170 -17.99 6.03 10.13
N SER A 171 -18.33 5.87 8.84
CA SER A 171 -19.73 5.68 8.44
C SER A 171 -20.31 4.34 8.90
N ASN A 172 -19.48 3.32 9.07
CA ASN A 172 -19.91 2.04 9.62
C ASN A 172 -20.22 2.12 11.12
N ASP A 173 -19.52 2.94 11.89
CA ASP A 173 -19.77 3.12 13.33
C ASP A 173 -21.15 3.75 13.60
N GLU A 174 -21.60 4.70 12.79
CA GLU A 174 -22.93 5.33 12.96
C GLU A 174 -24.09 4.33 12.76
N TRP A 175 -23.92 3.31 11.88
CA TRP A 175 -24.95 2.28 11.69
C TRP A 175 -25.00 1.28 12.84
N SER A 176 -23.86 0.96 13.45
CA SER A 176 -23.81 0.05 14.61
C SER A 176 -24.48 0.67 15.83
N GLU A 177 -24.25 1.94 16.14
CA GLU A 177 -24.89 2.64 17.26
C GLU A 177 -26.40 2.77 17.08
N THR A 178 -26.88 3.01 15.87
CA THR A 178 -28.31 3.13 15.58
C THR A 178 -29.05 1.80 15.77
N GLN A 179 -28.44 0.66 15.44
CA GLN A 179 -29.03 -0.66 15.71
C GLN A 179 -29.12 -1.00 17.20
N TYR A 180 -28.12 -0.63 18.00
CA TYR A 180 -28.17 -0.82 19.45
C TYR A 180 -29.27 0.03 20.10
N PHE A 181 -29.52 1.24 19.61
CA PHE A 181 -30.55 2.13 20.16
C PHE A 181 -31.96 1.60 19.89
N PHE A 182 -32.23 1.05 18.70
CA PHE A 182 -33.54 0.46 18.38
C PHE A 182 -33.79 -0.89 19.07
N SER A 183 -32.74 -1.68 19.33
CA SER A 183 -32.88 -2.98 20.03
C SER A 183 -33.14 -2.84 21.53
N SER A 184 -32.87 -1.68 22.11
CA SER A 184 -33.08 -1.42 23.56
C SER A 184 -34.48 -0.91 23.89
N TYR A 185 -35.34 -0.64 22.91
CA TYR A 185 -36.69 -0.08 23.08
C TYR A 185 -37.85 -1.00 22.60
N CYS A 186 -37.55 -2.29 22.26
CA CYS A 186 -38.59 -3.29 21.96
C CYS A 186 -38.68 -4.39 23.01
#